data_453d89689545ef4e5ff1fa10cfdb23d9
#
_entry.id   453d89689545ef4e5ff1fa10cfdb23d9
#
_cell.length_a   1.000
_cell.length_b   1.000
_cell.length_c   1.000
_cell.angle_alpha   90.00
_cell.angle_beta   90.00
_cell.angle_gamma   90.00
#
_symmetry.space_group_name_H-M   'P 1'
#
loop_
_entity.id
_entity.type
_entity.pdbx_description
1 polymer ?
#
loop_
_entity_poly.entity_id
_entity_poly.type
_entity_poly.pdbx_seq_one_letter_code
_entity_poly.pdbx_strand_id
1 'polypeptide(L)'
;IIGGIVIFVIIAGIVLTFNQESDIIEVEDTFDKEIQPVEIPEIQEKLDAIQKIANEADYTQLEREWIMSGPFQIDRSEYAIGEKIFIRIGGLESIEKGEIAIMRPINATHHKPYLTIPFDGTQKSGFNYYFEPQISKNRSICSVDSISGEWILVFRGTDYPNLDFKITKRVVPGTDIESVC
;
A
#
# COMPACT_ATOMS: atom_id res chain seq x y z
N ILE A 1 -44.77 15.43 33.28
CA ILE A 1 -45.94 15.23 32.38
C ILE A 1 -45.81 16.13 31.14
N ILE A 2 -45.23 17.35 31.25
CA ILE A 2 -45.12 18.32 30.13
C ILE A 2 -44.12 17.82 29.03
N GLY A 3 -43.07 17.08 29.40
CA GLY A 3 -42.06 16.58 28.45
C GLY A 3 -42.58 15.49 27.49
N GLY A 4 -43.57 14.69 27.92
CA GLY A 4 -44.13 13.62 27.09
C GLY A 4 -45.06 14.13 25.97
N ILE A 5 -45.72 15.23 26.18
CA ILE A 5 -46.67 15.81 25.21
C ILE A 5 -45.90 16.45 24.03
N VAL A 6 -44.75 17.08 24.30
CA VAL A 6 -43.93 17.73 23.26
C VAL A 6 -43.35 16.68 22.31
N ILE A 7 -42.90 15.53 22.84
CA ILE A 7 -42.37 14.44 22.01
C ILE A 7 -43.47 13.84 21.13
N PHE A 8 -44.67 13.70 21.63
CA PHE A 8 -45.80 13.16 20.87
C PHE A 8 -46.21 14.07 19.69
N VAL A 9 -46.16 15.40 19.91
CA VAL A 9 -46.49 16.37 18.86
C VAL A 9 -45.43 16.36 17.75
N ILE A 10 -44.13 16.20 18.10
CA ILE A 10 -43.07 16.12 17.12
C ILE A 10 -43.18 14.84 16.30
N ILE A 11 -43.50 13.70 16.94
CA ILE A 11 -43.66 12.42 16.22
C ILE A 11 -44.90 12.46 15.32
N ALA A 12 -45.98 13.07 15.77
CA ALA A 12 -47.19 13.24 14.95
C ALA A 12 -46.94 14.20 13.77
N GLY A 13 -46.14 15.25 13.96
CA GLY A 13 -45.75 16.17 12.89
C GLY A 13 -44.89 15.50 11.81
N ILE A 14 -44.00 14.62 12.20
CA ILE A 14 -43.15 13.88 11.25
C ILE A 14 -44.00 12.87 10.45
N VAL A 15 -44.93 12.19 11.08
CA VAL A 15 -45.81 11.23 10.38
C VAL A 15 -46.74 11.94 9.39
N LEU A 16 -47.21 13.17 9.69
CA LEU A 16 -48.05 13.92 8.77
C LEU A 16 -47.30 14.51 7.57
N THR A 17 -46.00 14.77 7.70
CA THR A 17 -45.20 15.25 6.58
C THR A 17 -44.78 14.14 5.61
N PHE A 18 -44.82 12.87 6.04
CA PHE A 18 -44.55 11.71 5.16
C PHE A 18 -45.79 11.22 4.40
N ASN A 19 -46.97 11.73 4.69
CA ASN A 19 -48.21 11.39 3.97
C ASN A 19 -48.64 12.42 2.91
N GLN A 20 -47.73 13.31 2.48
CA GLN A 20 -47.96 14.04 1.26
C GLN A 20 -47.73 13.09 0.08
N GLU A 21 -48.80 12.84 -0.66
CA GLU A 21 -48.82 12.10 -1.92
C GLU A 21 -47.57 12.46 -2.72
N SER A 22 -46.60 11.57 -2.67
CA SER A 22 -45.64 11.47 -3.77
C SER A 22 -46.47 10.93 -4.94
N ASP A 23 -46.69 11.76 -5.96
CA ASP A 23 -46.97 11.27 -7.30
C ASP A 23 -46.02 10.11 -7.55
N ILE A 24 -46.55 8.91 -7.54
CA ILE A 24 -45.85 7.74 -8.01
C ILE A 24 -45.71 8.03 -9.49
N ILE A 25 -44.54 8.60 -9.87
CA ILE A 25 -44.08 8.46 -11.24
C ILE A 25 -43.97 6.96 -11.39
N GLU A 26 -44.92 6.36 -12.10
CA GLU A 26 -44.76 5.04 -12.67
C GLU A 26 -43.44 5.11 -13.47
N VAL A 27 -42.33 4.78 -12.81
CA VAL A 27 -41.13 4.39 -13.51
C VAL A 27 -41.47 3.04 -14.09
N GLU A 28 -42.00 3.10 -15.32
CA GLU A 28 -42.10 1.89 -16.14
C GLU A 28 -40.83 1.10 -15.97
N ASP A 29 -40.99 -0.17 -15.65
CA ASP A 29 -39.97 -1.21 -15.56
C ASP A 29 -39.09 -1.25 -16.82
N THR A 30 -38.17 -0.28 -16.93
CA THR A 30 -37.12 -0.28 -17.95
C THR A 30 -35.82 -0.88 -17.41
N PHE A 31 -35.87 -1.50 -16.22
CA PHE A 31 -34.72 -2.22 -15.65
C PHE A 31 -34.52 -3.64 -16.22
N ASP A 32 -35.43 -4.16 -17.02
CA ASP A 32 -35.28 -5.44 -17.72
C ASP A 32 -34.61 -5.34 -19.11
N LYS A 33 -34.02 -4.20 -19.45
CA LYS A 33 -32.99 -4.21 -20.46
C LYS A 33 -31.71 -4.74 -19.84
N GLU A 34 -31.51 -6.05 -19.99
CA GLU A 34 -30.22 -6.71 -19.87
C GLU A 34 -29.18 -5.79 -20.53
N ILE A 35 -28.38 -5.09 -19.66
CA ILE A 35 -27.27 -4.26 -20.12
C ILE A 35 -26.28 -5.27 -20.69
N GLN A 36 -26.40 -5.56 -21.98
CA GLN A 36 -25.37 -6.32 -22.67
C GLN A 36 -24.08 -5.53 -22.52
N PRO A 37 -23.00 -6.16 -22.04
CA PRO A 37 -21.71 -5.48 -21.93
C PRO A 37 -21.38 -4.92 -23.32
N VAL A 38 -21.31 -3.60 -23.43
CA VAL A 38 -20.83 -2.98 -24.64
C VAL A 38 -19.36 -3.31 -24.72
N GLU A 39 -19.00 -4.31 -25.52
CA GLU A 39 -17.63 -4.61 -25.86
C GLU A 39 -17.07 -3.39 -26.61
N ILE A 40 -16.27 -2.58 -25.94
CA ILE A 40 -15.50 -1.53 -26.57
C ILE A 40 -14.22 -2.20 -27.06
N PRO A 41 -14.03 -2.42 -28.38
CA PRO A 41 -12.92 -3.22 -28.91
C PRO A 41 -11.55 -2.76 -28.43
N GLU A 42 -11.37 -1.45 -28.27
CA GLU A 42 -10.13 -0.84 -27.78
C GLU A 42 -9.83 -1.19 -26.32
N ILE A 43 -10.85 -1.33 -25.48
CA ILE A 43 -10.68 -1.75 -24.07
C ILE A 43 -10.34 -3.24 -24.04
N GLN A 44 -10.99 -4.05 -24.84
CA GLN A 44 -10.74 -5.49 -24.92
C GLN A 44 -9.31 -5.76 -25.39
N GLU A 45 -8.84 -5.06 -26.43
CA GLU A 45 -7.46 -5.19 -26.93
C GLU A 45 -6.43 -4.84 -25.85
N LYS A 46 -6.68 -3.78 -25.08
CA LYS A 46 -5.83 -3.41 -23.95
C LYS A 46 -5.84 -4.44 -22.83
N LEU A 47 -7.02 -5.00 -22.51
CA LEU A 47 -7.15 -6.06 -21.51
C LEU A 47 -6.41 -7.33 -21.96
N ASP A 48 -6.56 -7.72 -23.22
CA ASP A 48 -5.89 -8.88 -23.77
C ASP A 48 -4.36 -8.70 -23.81
N ALA A 49 -3.89 -7.48 -24.13
CA ALA A 49 -2.47 -7.15 -24.07
C ALA A 49 -1.92 -7.22 -22.63
N ILE A 50 -2.65 -6.68 -21.64
CA ILE A 50 -2.30 -6.77 -20.23
C ILE A 50 -2.30 -8.23 -19.76
N GLN A 51 -3.32 -9.01 -20.13
CA GLN A 51 -3.43 -10.42 -19.79
C GLN A 51 -2.27 -11.23 -20.41
N LYS A 52 -1.90 -10.93 -21.65
CA LYS A 52 -0.77 -11.56 -22.33
C LYS A 52 0.54 -11.25 -21.60
N ILE A 53 0.81 -9.97 -21.26
CA ILE A 53 1.98 -9.57 -20.49
C ILE A 53 2.00 -10.26 -19.13
N ALA A 54 0.85 -10.33 -18.44
CA ALA A 54 0.74 -11.01 -17.15
C ALA A 54 1.02 -12.52 -17.24
N ASN A 55 0.57 -13.17 -18.32
CA ASN A 55 0.77 -14.60 -18.55
C ASN A 55 2.20 -14.92 -19.04
N GLU A 56 2.87 -14.00 -19.75
CA GLU A 56 4.25 -14.16 -20.20
C GLU A 56 5.27 -13.83 -19.10
N ALA A 57 4.86 -13.12 -18.06
CA ALA A 57 5.72 -12.78 -16.95
C ALA A 57 5.74 -13.93 -15.94
N ASP A 58 6.84 -14.66 -15.90
CA ASP A 58 7.13 -15.67 -14.85
C ASP A 58 7.43 -14.99 -13.51
N TYR A 59 6.42 -14.23 -13.02
CA TYR A 59 6.51 -13.52 -11.75
C TYR A 59 5.53 -14.12 -10.74
N THR A 60 6.11 -14.67 -9.67
CA THR A 60 5.37 -15.12 -8.49
C THR A 60 5.94 -14.42 -7.28
N GLN A 61 5.08 -13.73 -6.54
CA GLN A 61 5.46 -13.11 -5.28
C GLN A 61 5.82 -14.20 -4.26
N LEU A 62 6.95 -14.01 -3.58
CA LEU A 62 7.34 -14.92 -2.51
C LEU A 62 6.39 -14.83 -1.31
N GLU A 63 6.23 -15.93 -0.59
CA GLU A 63 5.44 -15.96 0.64
C GLU A 63 6.08 -15.09 1.74
N ARG A 64 5.26 -14.62 2.68
CA ARG A 64 5.73 -13.84 3.82
C ARG A 64 6.38 -14.75 4.87
N GLU A 65 7.58 -14.41 5.28
CA GLU A 65 8.36 -15.15 6.27
C GLU A 65 8.61 -14.39 7.59
N TRP A 66 8.36 -13.08 7.62
CA TRP A 66 8.48 -12.19 8.77
C TRP A 66 9.83 -12.28 9.52
N ILE A 67 10.82 -11.62 8.97
CA ILE A 67 12.12 -11.47 9.60
C ILE A 67 12.05 -10.37 10.65
N MET A 68 12.61 -10.60 11.86
CA MET A 68 12.41 -9.72 13.00
C MET A 68 13.72 -9.32 13.66
N SER A 69 13.74 -8.07 14.17
CA SER A 69 14.77 -7.54 15.06
C SER A 69 14.10 -6.67 16.13
N GLY A 70 13.94 -7.21 17.33
CA GLY A 70 13.15 -6.57 18.38
C GLY A 70 11.72 -6.25 17.92
N PRO A 71 11.28 -4.99 18.05
CA PRO A 71 9.95 -4.55 17.64
C PRO A 71 9.79 -4.37 16.13
N PHE A 72 10.88 -4.48 15.35
CA PHE A 72 10.91 -4.23 13.91
C PHE A 72 10.80 -5.53 13.13
N GLN A 73 9.96 -5.53 12.11
CA GLN A 73 9.70 -6.69 11.25
C GLN A 73 9.64 -6.27 9.80
N ILE A 74 10.17 -7.11 8.91
CA ILE A 74 10.01 -6.99 7.47
C ILE A 74 9.32 -8.26 6.96
N ASP A 75 8.46 -8.15 5.97
CA ASP A 75 7.60 -9.28 5.58
C ASP A 75 8.34 -10.35 4.77
N ARG A 76 9.47 -10.04 4.14
CA ARG A 76 10.28 -10.99 3.36
C ARG A 76 11.75 -10.60 3.33
N SER A 77 12.60 -11.58 3.02
CA SER A 77 14.04 -11.38 2.80
C SER A 77 14.39 -11.01 1.36
N GLU A 78 13.49 -11.29 0.41
CA GLU A 78 13.74 -11.04 -1.02
C GLU A 78 12.52 -10.43 -1.71
N TYR A 79 12.80 -9.46 -2.60
CA TYR A 79 11.79 -8.73 -3.36
C TYR A 79 12.18 -8.60 -4.83
N ALA A 80 11.18 -8.50 -5.70
CA ALA A 80 11.35 -8.05 -7.07
C ALA A 80 11.23 -6.52 -7.17
N ILE A 81 11.75 -5.93 -8.22
CA ILE A 81 11.55 -4.50 -8.53
C ILE A 81 10.08 -4.27 -8.83
N GLY A 82 9.49 -3.22 -8.22
CA GLY A 82 8.06 -2.93 -8.30
C GLY A 82 7.24 -3.55 -7.17
N GLU A 83 7.83 -4.38 -6.30
CA GLU A 83 7.14 -4.83 -5.10
C GLU A 83 7.13 -3.77 -4.00
N LYS A 84 6.02 -3.72 -3.27
CA LYS A 84 5.93 -2.94 -2.03
C LYS A 84 6.51 -3.74 -0.88
N ILE A 85 7.48 -3.15 -0.20
CA ILE A 85 8.14 -3.70 0.97
C ILE A 85 7.38 -3.25 2.20
N PHE A 86 6.97 -4.21 3.03
CA PHE A 86 6.18 -3.94 4.21
C PHE A 86 7.04 -4.04 5.48
N ILE A 87 7.08 -2.96 6.24
CA ILE A 87 7.72 -2.89 7.55
C ILE A 87 6.62 -2.77 8.60
N ARG A 88 6.66 -3.62 9.59
CA ARG A 88 5.79 -3.59 10.75
C ARG A 88 6.63 -3.27 11.98
N ILE A 89 6.18 -2.30 12.74
CA ILE A 89 6.75 -1.94 14.04
C ILE A 89 5.69 -2.24 15.09
N GLY A 90 6.04 -2.97 16.14
CA GLY A 90 5.08 -3.31 17.19
C GLY A 90 5.72 -3.65 18.51
N GLY A 91 5.16 -3.09 19.60
CA GLY A 91 5.67 -3.32 20.96
C GLY A 91 6.84 -2.40 21.34
N LEU A 92 6.96 -1.22 20.73
CA LEU A 92 7.93 -0.20 21.18
C LEU A 92 7.67 0.17 22.65
N GLU A 93 8.72 0.17 23.43
CA GLU A 93 8.71 0.69 24.79
C GLU A 93 8.72 2.23 24.77
N SER A 94 8.23 2.85 25.83
CA SER A 94 8.17 4.33 25.93
C SER A 94 9.54 5.01 25.92
N ILE A 95 10.60 4.29 26.24
CA ILE A 95 11.99 4.80 26.20
C ILE A 95 12.62 4.69 24.81
N GLU A 96 12.04 3.91 23.91
CA GLU A 96 12.59 3.66 22.59
C GLU A 96 12.23 4.77 21.61
N LYS A 97 13.25 5.49 21.18
CA LYS A 97 13.17 6.59 20.23
C LYS A 97 14.32 6.53 19.25
N GLY A 98 14.03 6.85 18.00
CA GLY A 98 15.06 6.84 16.97
C GLY A 98 14.50 6.91 15.57
N GLU A 99 15.22 6.31 14.66
CA GLU A 99 14.84 6.25 13.25
C GLU A 99 15.21 4.92 12.61
N ILE A 100 14.34 4.44 11.72
CA ILE A 100 14.65 3.35 10.81
C ILE A 100 15.27 3.97 9.57
N ALA A 101 16.57 3.76 9.36
CA ALA A 101 17.24 4.18 8.14
C ALA A 101 17.23 3.01 7.13
N ILE A 102 16.52 3.17 6.03
CA ILE A 102 16.52 2.24 4.91
C ILE A 102 17.70 2.58 4.03
N MET A 103 18.65 1.65 3.92
CA MET A 103 19.92 1.85 3.26
C MET A 103 19.97 1.06 1.96
N ARG A 104 20.15 1.76 0.83
CA ARG A 104 20.34 1.11 -0.48
C ARG A 104 21.82 0.81 -0.74
N PRO A 105 22.14 -0.25 -1.50
CA PRO A 105 23.51 -0.51 -1.91
C PRO A 105 24.01 0.56 -2.91
N ILE A 106 25.29 0.91 -2.81
CA ILE A 106 26.05 1.61 -3.83
C ILE A 106 26.98 0.61 -4.53
N ASN A 107 27.55 -0.29 -3.74
CA ASN A 107 28.37 -1.42 -4.16
C ASN A 107 28.29 -2.52 -3.09
N ALA A 108 29.09 -3.57 -3.24
CA ALA A 108 29.06 -4.73 -2.34
C ALA A 108 29.33 -4.42 -0.86
N THR A 109 29.95 -3.28 -0.54
CA THR A 109 30.38 -2.93 0.83
C THR A 109 29.84 -1.60 1.34
N HIS A 110 29.29 -0.77 0.45
CA HIS A 110 28.84 0.58 0.82
C HIS A 110 27.35 0.77 0.53
N HIS A 111 26.69 1.39 1.51
CA HIS A 111 25.27 1.72 1.45
C HIS A 111 25.04 3.23 1.61
N LYS A 112 23.95 3.73 1.05
CA LYS A 112 23.51 5.12 1.15
C LYS A 112 22.07 5.17 1.66
N PRO A 113 21.72 6.12 2.54
CA PRO A 113 20.34 6.30 2.97
C PRO A 113 19.41 6.53 1.76
N TYR A 114 18.34 5.75 1.71
CA TYR A 114 17.25 5.87 0.74
C TYR A 114 16.06 6.62 1.36
N LEU A 115 15.67 6.22 2.56
CA LEU A 115 14.55 6.76 3.31
C LEU A 115 14.83 6.61 4.81
N THR A 116 14.29 7.54 5.61
CA THR A 116 14.36 7.50 7.07
C THR A 116 12.96 7.65 7.64
N ILE A 117 12.59 6.79 8.59
CA ILE A 117 11.29 6.74 9.24
C ILE A 117 11.51 6.94 10.74
N PRO A 118 11.08 8.04 11.33
CA PRO A 118 11.22 8.26 12.78
C PRO A 118 10.24 7.36 13.56
N PHE A 119 10.66 6.95 14.75
CA PHE A 119 9.79 6.27 15.70
C PHE A 119 9.98 6.83 17.11
N ASP A 120 8.91 6.83 17.90
CA ASP A 120 8.89 7.29 19.28
C ASP A 120 7.83 6.49 20.06
N GLY A 121 8.30 5.58 20.92
CA GLY A 121 7.44 4.71 21.72
C GLY A 121 6.57 5.47 22.73
N THR A 122 6.89 6.74 23.05
CA THR A 122 5.99 7.57 23.87
C THR A 122 4.76 8.03 23.10
N GLN A 123 4.85 8.12 21.78
CA GLN A 123 3.76 8.58 20.93
C GLN A 123 2.94 7.41 20.40
N LYS A 124 3.63 6.35 19.96
CA LYS A 124 3.00 5.16 19.37
C LYS A 124 3.83 3.91 19.69
N SER A 125 3.20 2.91 20.28
CA SER A 125 3.84 1.60 20.52
C SER A 125 4.00 0.74 19.26
N GLY A 126 3.41 1.15 18.13
CA GLY A 126 3.56 0.45 16.86
C GLY A 126 2.85 1.14 15.72
N PHE A 127 3.32 0.86 14.51
CA PHE A 127 2.74 1.32 13.25
C PHE A 127 3.23 0.46 12.09
N ASN A 128 2.61 0.61 10.94
CA ASN A 128 3.00 -0.06 9.70
C ASN A 128 3.52 0.98 8.71
N TYR A 129 4.47 0.57 7.88
CA TYR A 129 5.00 1.39 6.82
C TYR A 129 5.19 0.58 5.54
N TYR A 130 4.89 1.19 4.40
CA TYR A 130 5.12 0.61 3.07
C TYR A 130 6.01 1.53 2.28
N PHE A 131 6.96 0.96 1.57
CA PHE A 131 7.73 1.71 0.59
C PHE A 131 8.01 0.82 -0.63
N GLU A 132 8.18 1.47 -1.76
CA GLU A 132 8.51 0.85 -3.03
C GLU A 132 9.75 1.55 -3.58
N PRO A 133 10.87 0.86 -3.65
CA PRO A 133 12.06 1.39 -4.30
C PRO A 133 11.82 1.61 -5.79
N GLN A 134 12.08 2.82 -6.27
CA GLN A 134 11.84 3.21 -7.67
C GLN A 134 13.08 3.79 -8.33
N ILE A 135 13.20 3.59 -9.64
CA ILE A 135 14.16 4.29 -10.48
C ILE A 135 13.81 5.78 -10.44
N SER A 136 14.76 6.64 -10.09
CA SER A 136 14.53 8.06 -9.91
C SER A 136 15.82 8.86 -10.04
N LYS A 137 15.85 9.76 -11.02
CA LYS A 137 16.97 10.68 -11.25
C LYS A 137 17.28 11.53 -10.01
N ASN A 138 16.25 12.01 -9.32
CA ASN A 138 16.40 12.85 -8.12
C ASN A 138 17.08 12.11 -6.96
N ARG A 139 16.99 10.79 -6.92
CA ARG A 139 17.63 9.93 -5.91
C ARG A 139 18.95 9.31 -6.39
N SER A 140 19.38 9.66 -7.62
CA SER A 140 20.55 9.04 -8.27
C SER A 140 20.40 7.51 -8.36
N ILE A 141 19.21 7.05 -8.70
CA ILE A 141 18.86 5.66 -8.98
C ILE A 141 18.52 5.60 -10.46
N CYS A 142 19.51 5.31 -11.28
CA CYS A 142 19.41 5.52 -12.72
C CYS A 142 18.86 4.32 -13.48
N SER A 143 18.99 3.13 -12.92
CA SER A 143 18.65 1.87 -13.60
C SER A 143 18.35 0.76 -12.61
N VAL A 144 17.93 -0.39 -13.14
CA VAL A 144 17.75 -1.64 -12.41
C VAL A 144 18.98 -2.01 -11.57
N ASP A 145 20.18 -1.83 -12.09
CA ASP A 145 21.42 -2.13 -11.37
C ASP A 145 21.66 -1.22 -10.16
N SER A 146 21.11 0.01 -10.19
CA SER A 146 21.22 0.96 -9.08
C SER A 146 20.27 0.67 -7.94
N ILE A 147 19.22 -0.15 -8.16
CA ILE A 147 18.19 -0.46 -7.17
C ILE A 147 18.32 -1.91 -6.67
N SER A 148 18.84 -2.82 -7.48
CA SER A 148 19.03 -4.21 -7.11
C SER A 148 20.24 -4.40 -6.19
N GLY A 149 20.21 -5.42 -5.34
CA GLY A 149 21.30 -5.78 -4.42
C GLY A 149 20.83 -5.93 -2.98
N GLU A 150 21.81 -5.98 -2.05
CA GLU A 150 21.54 -6.15 -0.62
C GLU A 150 21.22 -4.80 0.03
N TRP A 151 20.04 -4.69 0.61
CA TRP A 151 19.56 -3.53 1.34
C TRP A 151 19.57 -3.81 2.84
N ILE A 152 19.66 -2.75 3.64
CA ILE A 152 19.75 -2.88 5.11
C ILE A 152 18.76 -1.92 5.77
N LEU A 153 18.04 -2.40 6.76
CA LEU A 153 17.31 -1.60 7.73
C LEU A 153 18.19 -1.41 8.96
N VAL A 154 18.55 -0.18 9.24
CA VAL A 154 19.37 0.20 10.40
C VAL A 154 18.50 0.92 11.41
N PHE A 155 18.48 0.45 12.65
CA PHE A 155 17.64 0.98 13.74
C PHE A 155 18.48 1.90 14.63
N ARG A 156 18.59 3.16 14.20
CA ARG A 156 19.36 4.18 14.93
C ARG A 156 18.65 4.62 16.19
N GLY A 157 19.39 4.72 17.29
CA GLY A 157 18.87 5.04 18.62
C GLY A 157 18.47 3.81 19.44
N THR A 158 18.78 2.62 18.93
CA THR A 158 18.57 1.33 19.61
C THR A 158 19.79 0.41 19.41
N ASP A 159 19.85 -0.66 20.19
CA ASP A 159 20.89 -1.70 20.07
C ASP A 159 20.41 -2.94 19.26
N TYR A 160 19.25 -2.84 18.61
CA TYR A 160 18.72 -3.95 17.80
C TYR A 160 19.59 -4.20 16.56
N PRO A 161 19.86 -5.47 16.24
CA PRO A 161 20.57 -5.84 15.01
C PRO A 161 19.88 -5.31 13.78
N ASN A 162 20.66 -4.95 12.77
CA ASN A 162 20.13 -4.59 11.46
C ASN A 162 19.33 -5.75 10.85
N LEU A 163 18.39 -5.44 9.96
CA LEU A 163 17.73 -6.41 9.11
C LEU A 163 18.19 -6.23 7.67
N ASP A 164 18.68 -7.31 7.09
CA ASP A 164 19.10 -7.35 5.70
C ASP A 164 17.99 -7.92 4.82
N PHE A 165 17.83 -7.38 3.62
CA PHE A 165 16.93 -7.90 2.61
C PHE A 165 17.50 -7.61 1.22
N LYS A 166 17.04 -8.36 0.22
CA LYS A 166 17.55 -8.27 -1.14
C LYS A 166 16.48 -7.82 -2.11
N ILE A 167 16.84 -6.89 -2.99
CA ILE A 167 16.05 -6.60 -4.19
C ILE A 167 16.74 -7.27 -5.37
N THR A 168 16.05 -8.20 -6.00
CA THR A 168 16.54 -8.93 -7.18
C THR A 168 16.32 -8.12 -8.45
N LYS A 169 16.86 -8.60 -9.57
CA LYS A 169 16.57 -8.03 -10.89
C LYS A 169 15.27 -8.53 -11.51
N ARG A 170 14.51 -9.39 -10.82
CA ARG A 170 13.15 -9.75 -11.23
C ARG A 170 12.26 -8.50 -11.17
N VAL A 171 11.35 -8.39 -12.10
CA VAL A 171 10.49 -7.20 -12.22
C VAL A 171 9.03 -7.62 -12.16
N VAL A 172 8.26 -6.91 -11.38
CA VAL A 172 6.79 -7.06 -11.36
C VAL A 172 6.25 -6.59 -12.71
N PRO A 173 5.38 -7.36 -13.39
CA PRO A 173 4.78 -6.95 -14.65
C PRO A 173 4.13 -5.57 -14.57
N GLY A 174 4.40 -4.73 -15.56
CA GLY A 174 3.89 -3.35 -15.61
C GLY A 174 4.71 -2.32 -14.83
N THR A 175 5.79 -2.73 -14.16
CA THR A 175 6.71 -1.77 -13.51
C THR A 175 7.58 -1.08 -14.56
N ASP A 176 7.64 0.27 -14.47
CA ASP A 176 8.55 1.06 -15.30
C ASP A 176 9.99 0.88 -14.81
N ILE A 177 10.83 0.33 -15.69
CA ILE A 177 12.26 0.06 -15.44
C ILE A 177 13.16 0.83 -16.40
N GLU A 178 12.61 1.81 -17.13
CA GLU A 178 13.39 2.61 -18.06
C GLU A 178 14.48 3.40 -17.33
N SER A 179 15.67 3.39 -17.89
CA SER A 179 16.81 4.13 -17.33
C SER A 179 16.61 5.63 -17.51
N VAL A 180 16.81 6.40 -16.44
CA VAL A 180 16.49 7.85 -16.38
C VAL A 180 17.72 8.76 -16.36
N CYS A 181 18.93 8.19 -16.44
CA CYS A 181 20.20 8.92 -16.52
C CYS A 181 20.95 8.58 -17.87
#